data_752bf63c747e6073298b9e71d291100b
#
_entry.id   752bf63c747e6073298b9e71d291100b
#
_cell.length_a   1.000
_cell.length_b   1.000
_cell.length_c   1.000
_cell.angle_alpha   90.00
_cell.angle_beta   90.00
_cell.angle_gamma   90.00
#
_symmetry.space_group_name_H-M   'P 1'
#
loop_
_entity.id
_entity.type
_entity.pdbx_description
1 polymer ?
#
loop_
_entity_poly.entity_id
_entity_poly.type
_entity_poly.pdbx_seq_one_letter_code
_entity_poly.pdbx_strand_id
1 'polypeptide(L)'
;MVSKILTTHVGSLPRSKQLSEYLFAKDKGEKIDNEKFENILISNVDQIVKRQLEVGIDFISDGEMSKISYATYIKDRIDGFSGESERRAPADLDDFPEYKEKIANSGGTPTYSRPCCTKELKIKDENSLLNDINNFNKSLKKSCLLYTSDAADE
;
A
#
# COMPACT_ATOMS: atom_id res chain seq x y z
N MET A 1 16.68 33.74 4.94
CA MET A 1 16.11 32.56 4.29
C MET A 1 15.24 31.86 5.33
N VAL A 2 13.93 31.77 5.11
CA VAL A 2 13.04 30.97 5.99
C VAL A 2 13.31 29.52 5.66
N SER A 3 13.90 28.77 6.59
CA SER A 3 14.08 27.33 6.42
C SER A 3 12.72 26.65 6.58
N LYS A 4 12.18 26.10 5.49
CA LYS A 4 10.95 25.31 5.52
C LYS A 4 11.27 23.91 6.07
N ILE A 5 10.49 23.43 7.03
CA ILE A 5 10.51 22.04 7.45
C ILE A 5 9.74 21.24 6.38
N LEU A 6 10.44 20.31 5.71
CA LEU A 6 9.84 19.48 4.66
C LEU A 6 9.01 18.37 5.28
N THR A 7 7.90 18.03 4.62
CA THR A 7 6.91 17.06 5.09
C THR A 7 6.81 15.86 4.15
N THR A 8 6.52 14.69 4.71
CA THR A 8 6.21 13.47 3.98
C THR A 8 5.18 12.63 4.74
N HIS A 9 4.49 11.75 4.03
CA HIS A 9 3.67 10.71 4.63
C HIS A 9 4.43 9.37 4.62
N VAL A 10 4.41 8.67 5.76
CA VAL A 10 4.99 7.33 5.90
C VAL A 10 3.88 6.32 6.15
N GLY A 11 3.92 5.21 5.43
CA GLY A 11 2.95 4.12 5.53
C GLY A 11 1.80 4.21 4.53
N SER A 12 0.83 3.32 4.70
CA SER A 12 -0.31 3.18 3.78
C SER A 12 -1.28 4.33 3.89
N LEU A 13 -1.67 4.88 2.74
CA LEU A 13 -2.77 5.83 2.63
C LEU A 13 -4.10 5.10 2.36
N PRO A 14 -5.27 5.72 2.65
CA PRO A 14 -6.56 5.09 2.44
C PRO A 14 -6.78 4.66 0.99
N ARG A 15 -7.21 3.42 0.81
CA ARG A 15 -7.55 2.82 -0.49
C ARG A 15 -9.05 2.89 -0.74
N SER A 16 -9.45 2.87 -2.01
CA SER A 16 -10.86 2.65 -2.34
C SER A 16 -11.31 1.26 -1.89
N LYS A 17 -12.60 1.13 -1.57
CA LYS A 17 -13.18 -0.17 -1.20
C LYS A 17 -12.92 -1.23 -2.27
N GLN A 18 -13.08 -0.85 -3.53
CA GLN A 18 -12.85 -1.73 -4.67
C GLN A 18 -11.40 -2.23 -4.76
N LEU A 19 -10.41 -1.34 -4.58
CA LEU A 19 -9.00 -1.76 -4.56
C LEU A 19 -8.72 -2.74 -3.42
N SER A 20 -9.26 -2.46 -2.23
CA SER A 20 -9.10 -3.32 -1.06
C SER A 20 -9.67 -4.72 -1.29
N GLU A 21 -10.86 -4.83 -1.89
CA GLU A 21 -11.49 -6.11 -2.24
C GLU A 21 -10.61 -6.93 -3.19
N TYR A 22 -10.06 -6.30 -4.24
CA TYR A 22 -9.14 -6.96 -5.18
C TYR A 22 -7.83 -7.42 -4.52
N LEU A 23 -7.25 -6.59 -3.67
CA LEU A 23 -6.01 -6.94 -2.96
C LEU A 23 -6.22 -8.14 -2.04
N PHE A 24 -7.33 -8.17 -1.29
CA PHE A 24 -7.65 -9.31 -0.43
C PHE A 24 -7.98 -10.58 -1.20
N ALA A 25 -8.70 -10.47 -2.32
CA ALA A 25 -8.96 -11.61 -3.20
C ALA A 25 -7.63 -12.20 -3.73
N LYS A 26 -6.70 -11.33 -4.15
CA LYS A 26 -5.36 -11.73 -4.60
C LYS A 26 -4.56 -12.42 -3.49
N ASP A 27 -4.57 -11.89 -2.26
CA ASP A 27 -3.85 -12.50 -1.12
C ASP A 27 -4.40 -13.89 -0.75
N LYS A 28 -5.69 -14.10 -0.92
CA LYS A 28 -6.34 -15.40 -0.74
C LYS A 28 -6.11 -16.39 -1.88
N GLY A 29 -5.44 -15.96 -2.96
CA GLY A 29 -5.23 -16.77 -4.17
C GLY A 29 -6.49 -16.94 -5.02
N GLU A 30 -7.50 -16.09 -4.85
CA GLU A 30 -8.70 -16.07 -5.66
C GLU A 30 -8.37 -15.57 -7.08
N LYS A 31 -9.10 -16.10 -8.07
CA LYS A 31 -8.94 -15.66 -9.46
C LYS A 31 -9.54 -14.26 -9.64
N ILE A 32 -8.72 -13.31 -10.04
CA ILE A 32 -9.13 -11.94 -10.29
C ILE A 32 -8.94 -11.55 -11.77
N ASP A 33 -9.65 -10.52 -12.20
CA ASP A 33 -9.43 -9.85 -13.46
C ASP A 33 -8.24 -8.90 -13.32
N ASN A 34 -7.09 -9.30 -13.87
CA ASN A 34 -5.84 -8.56 -13.74
C ASN A 34 -5.88 -7.19 -14.45
N GLU A 35 -6.54 -7.07 -15.61
CA GLU A 35 -6.64 -5.80 -16.33
C GLU A 35 -7.46 -4.80 -15.53
N LYS A 36 -8.58 -5.24 -15.00
CA LYS A 36 -9.43 -4.41 -14.14
C LYS A 36 -8.74 -4.03 -12.85
N PHE A 37 -8.00 -4.95 -12.23
CA PHE A 37 -7.19 -4.67 -11.05
C PHE A 37 -6.17 -3.58 -11.31
N GLU A 38 -5.37 -3.68 -12.40
CA GLU A 38 -4.37 -2.68 -12.77
C GLU A 38 -5.00 -1.31 -13.03
N ASN A 39 -6.13 -1.24 -13.73
CA ASN A 39 -6.82 0.03 -13.96
C ASN A 39 -7.30 0.68 -12.65
N ILE A 40 -7.81 -0.11 -11.71
CA ILE A 40 -8.22 0.38 -10.40
C ILE A 40 -7.01 0.84 -9.59
N LEU A 41 -5.91 0.09 -9.61
CA LEU A 41 -4.67 0.44 -8.93
C LEU A 41 -4.10 1.76 -9.43
N ILE A 42 -3.96 1.93 -10.74
CA ILE A 42 -3.48 3.17 -11.38
C ILE A 42 -4.37 4.35 -10.97
N SER A 43 -5.68 4.20 -11.02
CA SER A 43 -6.62 5.26 -10.60
C SER A 43 -6.45 5.65 -9.13
N ASN A 44 -6.21 4.67 -8.24
CA ASN A 44 -5.97 4.96 -6.83
C ASN A 44 -4.63 5.66 -6.60
N VAL A 45 -3.57 5.29 -7.33
CA VAL A 45 -2.28 5.98 -7.29
C VAL A 45 -2.42 7.42 -7.77
N ASP A 46 -3.11 7.66 -8.90
CA ASP A 46 -3.39 9.00 -9.42
C ASP A 46 -4.10 9.87 -8.37
N GLN A 47 -5.15 9.35 -7.75
CA GLN A 47 -5.92 10.07 -6.74
C GLN A 47 -5.09 10.43 -5.51
N ILE A 48 -4.26 9.49 -5.02
CA ILE A 48 -3.50 9.75 -3.80
C ILE A 48 -2.30 10.67 -4.04
N VAL A 49 -1.67 10.60 -5.21
CA VAL A 49 -0.64 11.55 -5.63
C VAL A 49 -1.23 12.96 -5.70
N LYS A 50 -2.34 13.12 -6.40
CA LYS A 50 -3.05 14.41 -6.49
C LYS A 50 -3.42 14.94 -5.10
N ARG A 51 -3.95 14.09 -4.22
CA ARG A 51 -4.35 14.50 -2.86
C ARG A 51 -3.18 14.97 -2.01
N GLN A 52 -2.03 14.30 -2.09
CA GLN A 52 -0.82 14.72 -1.38
C GLN A 52 -0.31 16.09 -1.87
N LEU A 53 -0.35 16.34 -3.19
CA LEU A 53 -0.01 17.63 -3.77
C LEU A 53 -0.97 18.74 -3.32
N GLU A 54 -2.27 18.50 -3.37
CA GLU A 54 -3.32 19.45 -2.95
C GLU A 54 -3.16 19.90 -1.48
N VAL A 55 -2.73 19.01 -0.59
CA VAL A 55 -2.50 19.34 0.82
C VAL A 55 -1.09 19.85 1.12
N GLY A 56 -0.24 19.98 0.10
CA GLY A 56 1.10 20.58 0.21
C GLY A 56 2.14 19.68 0.84
N ILE A 57 2.05 18.35 0.70
CA ILE A 57 3.12 17.41 1.08
C ILE A 57 4.32 17.62 0.16
N ASP A 58 5.52 17.78 0.73
CA ASP A 58 6.74 18.06 -0.04
C ASP A 58 7.33 16.82 -0.72
N PHE A 59 7.36 15.68 -0.02
CA PHE A 59 7.80 14.38 -0.55
C PHE A 59 6.61 13.44 -0.62
N ILE A 60 6.08 13.23 -1.80
CA ILE A 60 4.92 12.40 -2.04
C ILE A 60 5.29 10.95 -2.36
N SER A 61 4.38 10.03 -2.09
CA SER A 61 4.53 8.60 -2.32
C SER A 61 3.33 8.02 -3.08
N ASP A 62 3.43 6.75 -3.50
CA ASP A 62 2.32 5.97 -4.07
C ASP A 62 1.25 5.58 -3.03
N GLY A 63 1.45 5.92 -1.75
CA GLY A 63 0.55 5.59 -0.65
C GLY A 63 0.44 4.10 -0.37
N GLU A 64 1.38 3.29 -0.84
CA GLU A 64 1.39 1.83 -0.74
C GLU A 64 0.13 1.17 -1.34
N MET A 65 -0.42 1.74 -2.43
CA MET A 65 -1.68 1.31 -3.02
C MET A 65 -1.65 -0.14 -3.51
N SER A 66 -0.50 -0.65 -3.97
CA SER A 66 -0.33 -2.04 -4.45
C SER A 66 -0.17 -3.07 -3.34
N LYS A 67 -0.11 -2.66 -2.07
CA LYS A 67 0.29 -3.51 -0.94
C LYS A 67 -0.85 -3.67 0.07
N ILE A 68 -1.07 -4.89 0.59
CA ILE A 68 -1.90 -5.11 1.77
C ILE A 68 -1.09 -4.84 3.03
N SER A 69 0.11 -5.42 3.09
CA SER A 69 1.05 -5.30 4.20
C SER A 69 2.48 -5.59 3.73
N TYR A 70 3.46 -5.31 4.56
CA TYR A 70 4.85 -5.68 4.27
C TYR A 70 5.02 -7.18 4.08
N ALA A 71 4.37 -7.99 4.91
CA ALA A 71 4.51 -9.44 4.88
C ALA A 71 4.04 -10.04 3.55
N THR A 72 2.86 -9.63 3.05
CA THR A 72 2.32 -10.10 1.77
C THR A 72 3.13 -9.58 0.60
N TYR A 73 3.53 -8.31 0.64
CA TYR A 73 4.34 -7.68 -0.40
C TYR A 73 5.68 -8.41 -0.60
N ILE A 74 6.36 -8.78 0.50
CA ILE A 74 7.65 -9.47 0.45
C ILE A 74 7.48 -10.91 -0.02
N LYS A 75 6.52 -11.64 0.53
CA LYS A 75 6.26 -13.05 0.16
C LYS A 75 5.98 -13.24 -1.33
N ASP A 76 5.32 -12.26 -1.95
CA ASP A 76 4.97 -12.34 -3.36
C ASP A 76 6.14 -12.06 -4.30
N ARG A 77 7.19 -11.38 -3.82
CA ARG A 77 8.36 -10.97 -4.61
C ARG A 77 9.64 -11.71 -4.29
N ILE A 78 9.70 -12.36 -3.14
CA ILE A 78 10.89 -13.07 -2.65
C ILE A 78 10.49 -14.49 -2.29
N ASP A 79 11.21 -15.47 -2.86
CA ASP A 79 11.14 -16.87 -2.44
C ASP A 79 11.78 -17.04 -1.07
N GLY A 80 11.42 -18.14 -0.39
CA GLY A 80 11.92 -18.45 0.95
C GLY A 80 10.92 -18.23 2.05
N PHE A 81 9.77 -17.63 1.73
CA PHE A 81 8.67 -17.46 2.67
C PHE A 81 7.55 -18.47 2.43
N SER A 82 7.10 -19.14 3.49
CA SER A 82 5.96 -20.06 3.45
C SER A 82 5.34 -20.28 4.82
N GLY A 83 4.20 -20.98 4.85
CA GLY A 83 3.47 -21.24 6.08
C GLY A 83 2.79 -19.99 6.63
N GLU A 84 2.31 -20.11 7.84
CA GLU A 84 1.58 -19.08 8.55
C GLU A 84 2.07 -19.00 10.00
N SER A 85 2.40 -17.81 10.47
CA SER A 85 2.74 -17.61 11.87
C SER A 85 1.49 -17.23 12.67
N GLU A 86 1.34 -17.86 13.84
CA GLU A 86 0.29 -17.53 14.76
C GLU A 86 0.40 -16.08 15.24
N ARG A 87 -0.70 -15.34 15.18
CA ARG A 87 -0.75 -13.98 15.70
C ARG A 87 -0.95 -14.02 17.20
N ARG A 88 0.11 -13.78 17.95
CA ARG A 88 -0.03 -13.51 19.37
C ARG A 88 -0.61 -12.11 19.57
N ALA A 89 -1.60 -11.97 20.44
CA ALA A 89 -2.04 -10.66 20.87
C ALA A 89 -0.87 -9.91 21.53
N PRO A 90 -0.77 -8.59 21.37
CA PRO A 90 0.23 -7.80 22.08
C PRO A 90 0.14 -8.04 23.59
N ALA A 91 1.27 -8.31 24.25
CA ALA A 91 1.32 -8.66 25.67
C ALA A 91 0.84 -7.52 26.58
N ASP A 92 1.00 -6.28 26.13
CA ASP A 92 0.48 -5.08 26.81
C ASP A 92 -1.05 -5.00 26.88
N LEU A 93 -1.76 -5.79 26.07
CA LEU A 93 -3.22 -5.90 26.14
C LEU A 93 -3.71 -6.93 27.16
N ASP A 94 -2.82 -7.70 27.78
CA ASP A 94 -3.23 -8.72 28.76
C ASP A 94 -3.78 -8.06 30.03
N ASP A 95 -3.31 -6.86 30.37
CA ASP A 95 -3.82 -6.07 31.50
C ASP A 95 -5.15 -5.36 31.19
N PHE A 96 -5.61 -5.38 29.92
CA PHE A 96 -6.81 -4.69 29.44
C PHE A 96 -7.76 -5.63 28.65
N PRO A 97 -8.34 -6.65 29.33
CA PRO A 97 -9.11 -7.70 28.63
C PRO A 97 -10.33 -7.18 27.87
N GLU A 98 -11.04 -6.17 28.40
CA GLU A 98 -12.19 -5.57 27.72
C GLU A 98 -11.78 -4.83 26.42
N TYR A 99 -10.61 -4.17 26.43
CA TYR A 99 -10.09 -3.49 25.24
C TYR A 99 -9.58 -4.49 24.21
N LYS A 100 -8.95 -5.59 24.67
CA LYS A 100 -8.53 -6.71 23.83
C LYS A 100 -9.70 -7.33 23.08
N GLU A 101 -10.82 -7.58 23.79
CA GLU A 101 -12.05 -8.08 23.20
C GLU A 101 -12.67 -7.07 22.20
N LYS A 102 -12.69 -5.79 22.56
CA LYS A 102 -13.19 -4.73 21.68
C LYS A 102 -12.38 -4.65 20.38
N ILE A 103 -11.06 -4.75 20.42
CA ILE A 103 -10.21 -4.78 19.22
C ILE A 103 -10.48 -6.03 18.40
N ALA A 104 -10.61 -7.20 19.04
CA ALA A 104 -10.91 -8.45 18.37
C ALA A 104 -12.25 -8.41 17.62
N ASN A 105 -13.26 -7.75 18.22
CA ASN A 105 -14.62 -7.65 17.69
C ASN A 105 -14.84 -6.42 16.78
N SER A 106 -13.96 -5.42 16.81
CA SER A 106 -14.14 -4.16 16.06
C SER A 106 -13.89 -4.26 14.55
N GLY A 107 -13.89 -5.48 13.99
CA GLY A 107 -13.75 -5.71 12.56
C GLY A 107 -12.45 -5.16 12.01
N GLY A 108 -11.38 -5.34 12.76
CA GLY A 108 -10.04 -4.94 12.34
C GLY A 108 -9.71 -5.40 10.93
N THR A 109 -8.68 -4.84 10.36
CA THR A 109 -8.18 -5.19 9.02
C THR A 109 -8.31 -6.69 8.77
N PRO A 110 -8.93 -7.13 7.67
CA PRO A 110 -9.03 -8.54 7.36
C PRO A 110 -7.70 -9.24 7.56
N THR A 111 -7.74 -10.43 8.17
CA THR A 111 -6.55 -11.21 8.47
C THR A 111 -5.82 -11.53 7.15
N TYR A 112 -4.63 -11.02 6.99
CA TYR A 112 -3.74 -11.40 5.91
C TYR A 112 -2.71 -12.43 6.39
N SER A 113 -2.26 -13.27 5.48
CA SER A 113 -1.26 -14.31 5.74
C SER A 113 0.06 -13.70 6.26
N ARG A 114 0.64 -14.32 7.28
CA ARG A 114 1.96 -13.98 7.85
C ARG A 114 2.94 -15.11 7.59
N PRO A 115 3.63 -15.08 6.45
CA PRO A 115 4.56 -16.14 6.12
C PRO A 115 5.79 -16.13 7.02
N CYS A 116 6.34 -17.30 7.27
CA CYS A 116 7.62 -17.49 7.95
C CYS A 116 8.74 -17.60 6.92
N CYS A 117 9.95 -17.18 7.28
CA CYS A 117 11.14 -17.46 6.51
C CYS A 117 11.53 -18.94 6.76
N THR A 118 11.41 -19.78 5.72
CA THR A 118 11.60 -21.23 5.81
C THR A 118 12.70 -21.77 4.93
N LYS A 119 13.25 -20.96 4.02
CA LYS A 119 14.29 -21.32 3.06
C LYS A 119 15.20 -20.12 2.78
N GLU A 120 16.25 -20.34 1.99
CA GLU A 120 17.09 -19.29 1.44
C GLU A 120 16.25 -18.25 0.68
N LEU A 121 16.53 -16.97 0.92
CA LEU A 121 15.82 -15.86 0.28
C LEU A 121 16.37 -15.61 -1.12
N LYS A 122 15.49 -15.59 -2.13
CA LYS A 122 15.83 -15.29 -3.53
C LYS A 122 14.79 -14.36 -4.13
N ILE A 123 15.23 -13.38 -4.90
CA ILE A 123 14.33 -12.51 -5.65
C ILE A 123 13.62 -13.37 -6.71
N LYS A 124 12.29 -13.32 -6.71
CA LYS A 124 11.43 -14.08 -7.62
C LYS A 124 10.72 -13.18 -8.64
N ASP A 125 10.42 -11.96 -8.25
CA ASP A 125 9.69 -11.02 -9.12
C ASP A 125 10.19 -9.58 -8.96
N GLU A 126 11.01 -9.14 -9.91
CA GLU A 126 11.46 -7.75 -10.03
C GLU A 126 10.46 -6.89 -10.79
N ASN A 127 9.63 -7.49 -11.66
CA ASN A 127 8.72 -6.75 -12.52
C ASN A 127 7.62 -6.04 -11.73
N SER A 128 7.14 -6.63 -10.66
CA SER A 128 6.16 -5.98 -9.79
C SER A 128 6.68 -4.69 -9.17
N LEU A 129 7.96 -4.62 -8.79
CA LEU A 129 8.59 -3.40 -8.30
C LEU A 129 8.69 -2.35 -9.41
N LEU A 130 9.12 -2.75 -10.61
CA LEU A 130 9.22 -1.85 -11.76
C LEU A 130 7.84 -1.31 -12.15
N ASN A 131 6.79 -2.11 -12.06
CA ASN A 131 5.42 -1.67 -12.30
C ASN A 131 4.95 -0.64 -11.28
N ASP A 132 5.23 -0.86 -9.98
CA ASP A 132 4.91 0.12 -8.93
C ASP A 132 5.60 1.46 -9.21
N ILE A 133 6.91 1.44 -9.53
CA ILE A 133 7.69 2.64 -9.88
C ILE A 133 7.13 3.32 -11.13
N ASN A 134 6.82 2.56 -12.17
CA ASN A 134 6.28 3.09 -13.42
C ASN A 134 4.90 3.74 -13.23
N ASN A 135 4.02 3.13 -12.46
CA ASN A 135 2.70 3.66 -12.16
C ASN A 135 2.81 4.97 -11.38
N PHE A 136 3.69 5.02 -10.38
CA PHE A 136 3.94 6.24 -9.63
C PHE A 136 4.53 7.36 -10.50
N ASN A 137 5.55 7.06 -11.32
CA ASN A 137 6.15 8.03 -12.22
C ASN A 137 5.16 8.58 -13.28
N LYS A 138 4.27 7.73 -13.81
CA LYS A 138 3.20 8.18 -14.73
C LYS A 138 2.25 9.14 -14.03
N SER A 139 1.88 8.84 -12.79
CA SER A 139 0.99 9.68 -11.99
C SER A 139 1.63 11.03 -11.68
N LEU A 140 2.93 11.05 -11.32
CA LEU A 140 3.68 12.29 -11.11
C LEU A 140 3.68 13.17 -12.36
N LYS A 141 4.05 12.61 -13.52
CA LYS A 141 4.08 13.35 -14.78
C LYS A 141 2.73 13.94 -15.13
N LYS A 142 1.65 13.19 -14.94
CA LYS A 142 0.28 13.63 -15.19
C LYS A 142 -0.12 14.78 -14.26
N SER A 143 0.26 14.70 -13.00
CA SER A 143 -0.04 15.74 -12.01
C SER A 143 0.80 17.01 -12.22
N CYS A 144 2.07 16.89 -12.61
CA CYS A 144 2.93 18.05 -12.94
C CYS A 144 2.47 18.74 -14.24
N LEU A 145 1.98 18.00 -15.23
CA LEU A 145 1.45 18.58 -16.48
C LEU A 145 0.18 19.41 -16.27
N LEU A 146 -0.65 19.04 -15.30
CA LEU A 146 -1.82 19.83 -14.92
C LEU A 146 -1.43 21.17 -14.23
N TYR A 147 -0.30 21.19 -13.54
CA TYR A 147 0.21 22.41 -12.87
C TYR A 147 0.91 23.38 -13.84
N THR A 148 1.51 22.86 -14.93
CA THR A 148 2.19 23.69 -15.93
C THR A 148 1.24 24.26 -16.97
N SER A 149 0.03 23.69 -17.17
CA SER A 149 -0.98 24.25 -18.08
C SER A 149 -1.70 25.47 -17.50
N ASP A 150 -1.90 25.52 -16.20
CA ASP A 150 -2.54 26.67 -15.53
C ASP A 150 -1.58 27.87 -15.34
N ALA A 151 -0.27 27.66 -15.42
CA ALA A 151 0.74 28.71 -15.30
C ALA A 151 1.10 29.39 -16.64
N ALA A 152 0.56 28.91 -17.74
CA ALA A 152 0.84 29.44 -19.10
C ALA A 152 -0.28 30.37 -19.62
N ASP A 153 -1.36 30.55 -18.87
CA ASP A 153 -2.51 31.39 -19.25
C ASP A 153 -2.65 32.68 -18.41
N GLU A 154 -1.59 33.10 -17.65
CA GLU A 154 -1.51 34.43 -17.01
C GLU A 154 -0.51 35.35 -17.70
#